data_62f4dafd62a901f4b631afff63a7fe88
#
_entry.id   62f4dafd62a901f4b631afff63a7fe88
#
_cell.length_a   1.000
_cell.length_b   1.000
_cell.length_c   1.000
_cell.angle_alpha   90.00
_cell.angle_beta   90.00
_cell.angle_gamma   90.00
#
_symmetry.space_group_name_H-M   'P 1'
#
loop_
_entity.id
_entity.type
_entity.pdbx_description
1 polymer ?
#
loop_
_entity_poly.entity_id
_entity_poly.type
_entity_poly.pdbx_seq_one_letter_code
_entity_poly.pdbx_strand_id
1 'polypeptide(L)'
;MMNPVLEFPVTDEILTSFALAIGPDLQGYRNHIYRVLNFYCALRGNDGLPGEALQIAAAFHDLGIWTDNTLDYLPPSVRLVTDYLDSRQRGELKDEVSALILEHHKVRSYHSAYALTVEPFRRADLIDVSLGLVRFGLPRAFIKTVQSMFPDHGFHGMLIKLSARQFIRSPLHPLPMFRW
;
A
#
# COMPACT_ATOMS: atom_id res chain seq x y z
N MET A 1 -19.53 -4.49 -15.45
CA MET A 1 -18.13 -4.94 -15.22
C MET A 1 -17.41 -3.77 -14.58
N MET A 2 -16.65 -3.99 -13.50
CA MET A 2 -15.81 -2.94 -12.91
C MET A 2 -14.64 -2.65 -13.86
N ASN A 3 -14.46 -1.39 -14.23
CA ASN A 3 -13.33 -0.97 -15.05
C ASN A 3 -12.20 -0.49 -14.12
N PRO A 4 -10.95 -0.91 -14.34
CA PRO A 4 -9.83 -0.38 -13.57
C PRO A 4 -9.65 1.11 -13.77
N VAL A 5 -9.31 1.82 -12.68
CA VAL A 5 -8.92 3.23 -12.69
C VAL A 5 -7.47 3.32 -13.18
N LEU A 6 -7.22 4.21 -14.14
CA LEU A 6 -5.94 4.30 -14.83
C LEU A 6 -4.98 5.33 -14.24
N GLU A 7 -5.48 6.29 -13.47
CA GLU A 7 -4.69 7.39 -12.95
C GLU A 7 -5.10 7.72 -11.51
N PHE A 8 -4.10 7.94 -10.66
CA PHE A 8 -4.27 8.38 -9.28
C PHE A 8 -3.39 9.63 -9.05
N PRO A 9 -3.88 10.83 -9.38
CA PRO A 9 -3.06 12.04 -9.46
C PRO A 9 -2.34 12.41 -8.16
N VAL A 10 -3.01 12.25 -7.00
CA VAL A 10 -2.42 12.54 -5.70
C VAL A 10 -1.26 11.56 -5.40
N THR A 11 -1.46 10.29 -5.71
CA THR A 11 -0.43 9.26 -5.57
C THR A 11 0.77 9.55 -6.46
N ASP A 12 0.55 9.91 -7.72
CA ASP A 12 1.62 10.19 -8.68
C ASP A 12 2.44 11.44 -8.30
N GLU A 13 1.79 12.50 -7.81
CA GLU A 13 2.48 13.69 -7.28
C GLU A 13 3.42 13.33 -6.15
N ILE A 14 2.94 12.53 -5.19
CA ILE A 14 3.75 12.09 -4.04
C ILE A 14 4.93 11.24 -4.53
N LEU A 15 4.68 10.21 -5.34
CA LEU A 15 5.73 9.32 -5.83
C LEU A 15 6.80 10.07 -6.64
N THR A 16 6.41 11.10 -7.39
CA THR A 16 7.35 11.96 -8.10
C THR A 16 8.31 12.66 -7.13
N SER A 17 7.81 13.12 -5.99
CA SER A 17 8.61 13.78 -4.96
C SER A 17 9.61 12.84 -4.28
N PHE A 18 9.33 11.54 -4.25
CA PHE A 18 10.20 10.51 -3.67
C PHE A 18 10.94 9.65 -4.71
N ALA A 19 10.88 10.01 -6.00
CA ALA A 19 11.44 9.21 -7.08
C ALA A 19 12.93 8.88 -6.89
N LEU A 20 13.72 9.84 -6.40
CA LEU A 20 15.16 9.62 -6.14
C LEU A 20 15.40 8.65 -4.98
N ALA A 21 14.60 8.71 -3.93
CA ALA A 21 14.73 7.82 -2.78
C ALA A 21 14.34 6.38 -3.14
N ILE A 22 13.29 6.20 -3.93
CA ILE A 22 12.81 4.89 -4.37
C ILE A 22 13.75 4.30 -5.45
N GLY A 23 14.31 5.15 -6.31
CA GLY A 23 15.27 4.76 -7.33
C GLY A 23 14.70 3.76 -8.37
N PRO A 24 15.43 2.66 -8.65
CA PRO A 24 15.04 1.72 -9.71
C PRO A 24 13.72 0.96 -9.42
N ASP A 25 13.26 0.92 -8.18
CA ASP A 25 12.04 0.22 -7.78
C ASP A 25 10.77 1.06 -8.00
N LEU A 26 10.90 2.34 -8.39
CA LEU A 26 9.79 3.29 -8.52
C LEU A 26 8.63 2.75 -9.35
N GLN A 27 8.90 2.17 -10.52
CA GLN A 27 7.84 1.67 -11.38
C GLN A 27 7.13 0.45 -10.77
N GLY A 28 7.88 -0.44 -10.12
CA GLY A 28 7.33 -1.60 -9.42
C GLY A 28 6.44 -1.18 -8.25
N TYR A 29 6.90 -0.24 -7.43
CA TYR A 29 6.15 0.30 -6.30
C TYR A 29 4.89 1.07 -6.76
N ARG A 30 5.02 1.95 -7.77
CA ARG A 30 3.87 2.63 -8.36
C ARG A 30 2.80 1.65 -8.83
N ASN A 31 3.19 0.62 -9.56
CA ASN A 31 2.26 -0.39 -10.06
C ASN A 31 1.62 -1.20 -8.92
N HIS A 32 2.36 -1.53 -7.86
CA HIS A 32 1.80 -2.13 -6.65
C HIS A 32 0.68 -1.26 -6.08
N ILE A 33 0.94 0.02 -5.83
CA ILE A 33 -0.06 0.96 -5.31
C ILE A 33 -1.28 1.02 -6.22
N TYR A 34 -1.09 1.09 -7.53
CA TYR A 34 -2.16 1.14 -8.51
C TYR A 34 -3.05 -0.12 -8.47
N ARG A 35 -2.44 -1.29 -8.30
CA ARG A 35 -3.19 -2.54 -8.11
C ARG A 35 -3.98 -2.53 -6.80
N VAL A 36 -3.34 -2.13 -5.71
CA VAL A 36 -3.99 -2.01 -4.39
C VAL A 36 -5.19 -1.05 -4.43
N LEU A 37 -5.03 0.13 -5.00
CA LEU A 37 -6.13 1.10 -5.13
C LEU A 37 -7.28 0.58 -5.99
N ASN A 38 -6.99 -0.11 -7.08
CA ASN A 38 -8.01 -0.76 -7.90
C ASN A 38 -8.75 -1.88 -7.17
N PHE A 39 -8.03 -2.72 -6.41
CA PHE A 39 -8.65 -3.76 -5.58
C PHE A 39 -9.49 -3.16 -4.46
N TYR A 40 -9.03 -2.06 -3.85
CA TYR A 40 -9.81 -1.32 -2.85
C TYR A 40 -11.14 -0.81 -3.44
N CYS A 41 -11.10 -0.13 -4.57
CA CYS A 41 -12.32 0.37 -5.25
C CYS A 41 -13.29 -0.78 -5.53
N ALA A 42 -12.77 -1.89 -6.05
CA ALA A 42 -13.58 -3.07 -6.34
C ALA A 42 -14.21 -3.70 -5.08
N LEU A 43 -13.47 -3.79 -3.97
CA LEU A 43 -14.00 -4.28 -2.68
C LEU A 43 -15.08 -3.37 -2.10
N ARG A 44 -15.02 -2.07 -2.39
CA ARG A 44 -16.00 -1.06 -1.97
C ARG A 44 -17.21 -0.97 -2.90
N GLY A 45 -17.18 -1.64 -4.06
CA GLY A 45 -18.20 -1.48 -5.09
C GLY A 45 -18.25 -0.07 -5.68
N ASN A 46 -17.12 0.62 -5.71
CA ASN A 46 -16.99 1.99 -6.20
C ASN A 46 -16.21 2.00 -7.51
N ASP A 47 -16.80 2.62 -8.54
CA ASP A 47 -16.20 2.72 -9.89
C ASP A 47 -15.40 4.04 -10.07
N GLY A 48 -15.30 4.88 -9.02
CA GLY A 48 -14.63 6.16 -9.05
C GLY A 48 -13.27 6.17 -8.35
N LEU A 49 -12.60 7.33 -8.44
CA LEU A 49 -11.35 7.58 -7.71
C LEU A 49 -11.58 7.46 -6.20
N PRO A 50 -10.67 6.81 -5.48
CA PRO A 50 -10.70 6.81 -4.01
C PRO A 50 -10.42 8.21 -3.47
N GLY A 51 -10.91 8.48 -2.27
CA GLY A 51 -10.69 9.77 -1.60
C GLY A 51 -9.20 10.08 -1.40
N GLU A 52 -8.92 11.36 -1.20
CA GLU A 52 -7.55 11.87 -1.05
C GLU A 52 -6.76 11.17 0.06
N ALA A 53 -7.36 10.99 1.24
CA ALA A 53 -6.73 10.28 2.36
C ALA A 53 -6.20 8.89 1.98
N LEU A 54 -6.97 8.14 1.18
CA LEU A 54 -6.57 6.81 0.73
C LEU A 54 -5.44 6.86 -0.29
N GLN A 55 -5.48 7.79 -1.25
CA GLN A 55 -4.41 7.95 -2.23
C GLN A 55 -3.09 8.34 -1.54
N ILE A 56 -3.16 9.24 -0.55
CA ILE A 56 -2.00 9.61 0.28
C ILE A 56 -1.50 8.39 1.06
N ALA A 57 -2.37 7.68 1.79
CA ALA A 57 -1.98 6.50 2.55
C ALA A 57 -1.32 5.45 1.65
N ALA A 58 -1.89 5.19 0.47
CA ALA A 58 -1.34 4.24 -0.49
C ALA A 58 0.05 4.64 -1.01
N ALA A 59 0.30 5.95 -1.23
CA ALA A 59 1.63 6.41 -1.65
C ALA A 59 2.69 6.26 -0.56
N PHE A 60 2.31 6.34 0.72
CA PHE A 60 3.25 6.33 1.84
C PHE A 60 3.37 4.97 2.55
N HIS A 61 2.44 4.00 2.36
CA HIS A 61 2.32 2.84 3.25
C HIS A 61 3.61 2.00 3.37
N ASP A 62 4.36 1.84 2.29
CA ASP A 62 5.62 1.10 2.24
C ASP A 62 6.85 1.98 2.03
N LEU A 63 6.69 3.30 1.95
CA LEU A 63 7.74 4.23 1.53
C LEU A 63 8.97 4.21 2.44
N GLY A 64 8.79 3.92 3.73
CA GLY A 64 9.86 3.74 4.70
C GLY A 64 10.85 2.63 4.34
N ILE A 65 10.50 1.69 3.45
CA ILE A 65 11.41 0.67 2.95
C ILE A 65 12.64 1.32 2.31
N TRP A 66 12.44 2.36 1.51
CA TRP A 66 13.51 3.01 0.76
C TRP A 66 14.11 4.20 1.50
N THR A 67 13.30 5.00 2.18
CA THR A 67 13.79 6.21 2.86
C THR A 67 14.64 5.89 4.09
N ASP A 68 14.30 4.83 4.82
CA ASP A 68 15.00 4.40 6.03
C ASP A 68 15.74 3.06 5.86
N ASN A 69 15.67 2.44 4.67
CA ASN A 69 16.31 1.17 4.33
C ASN A 69 16.03 0.07 5.37
N THR A 70 14.76 -0.11 5.75
CA THR A 70 14.34 -1.02 6.81
C THR A 70 13.08 -1.80 6.43
N LEU A 71 12.93 -3.01 6.96
CA LEU A 71 11.66 -3.77 6.92
C LEU A 71 10.73 -3.42 8.09
N ASP A 72 11.19 -2.71 9.11
CA ASP A 72 10.34 -2.06 10.10
C ASP A 72 9.96 -0.65 9.61
N TYR A 73 9.28 -0.60 8.49
CA TYR A 73 9.02 0.63 7.73
C TYR A 73 7.73 1.35 8.11
N LEU A 74 6.84 0.74 8.90
CA LEU A 74 5.59 1.39 9.29
C LEU A 74 5.80 2.69 10.07
N PRO A 75 6.66 2.75 11.13
CA PRO A 75 6.91 4.01 11.82
C PRO A 75 7.55 5.08 10.94
N PRO A 76 8.59 4.79 10.13
CA PRO A 76 9.11 5.74 9.15
C PRO A 76 8.05 6.26 8.16
N SER A 77 7.22 5.39 7.62
CA SER A 77 6.14 5.77 6.69
C SER A 77 5.14 6.73 7.35
N VAL A 78 4.75 6.46 8.61
CA VAL A 78 3.86 7.35 9.36
C VAL A 78 4.51 8.70 9.63
N ARG A 79 5.81 8.75 9.98
CA ARG A 79 6.54 10.00 10.15
C ARG A 79 6.52 10.83 8.85
N LEU A 80 6.88 10.23 7.73
CA LEU A 80 6.91 10.89 6.43
C LEU A 80 5.56 11.46 6.03
N VAL A 81 4.48 10.68 6.20
CA VAL A 81 3.14 11.16 5.83
C VAL A 81 2.66 12.25 6.79
N THR A 82 3.04 12.19 8.06
CA THR A 82 2.70 13.24 9.03
C THR A 82 3.34 14.57 8.63
N ASP A 83 4.63 14.56 8.29
CA ASP A 83 5.36 15.75 7.82
C ASP A 83 4.76 16.28 6.50
N TYR A 84 4.39 15.39 5.58
CA TYR A 84 3.71 15.75 4.33
C TYR A 84 2.38 16.45 4.61
N LEU A 85 1.52 15.86 5.45
CA LEU A 85 0.20 16.43 5.78
C LEU A 85 0.32 17.76 6.51
N ASP A 86 1.31 17.94 7.39
CA ASP A 86 1.59 19.21 8.04
C ASP A 86 1.98 20.28 7.04
N SER A 87 2.87 19.97 6.12
CA SER A 87 3.32 20.88 5.07
C SER A 87 2.18 21.34 4.15
N ARG A 88 1.14 20.51 4.00
CA ARG A 88 -0.05 20.77 3.18
C ARG A 88 -1.22 21.35 3.99
N GLN A 89 -1.05 21.58 5.30
CA GLN A 89 -2.11 22.02 6.22
C GLN A 89 -3.34 21.07 6.23
N ARG A 90 -3.09 19.74 6.11
CA ARG A 90 -4.10 18.68 6.07
C ARG A 90 -4.06 17.82 7.33
N GLY A 91 -3.89 18.48 8.49
CA GLY A 91 -3.80 17.80 9.79
C GLY A 91 -5.01 16.94 10.13
N GLU A 92 -6.19 17.25 9.60
CA GLU A 92 -7.43 16.51 9.79
C GLU A 92 -7.39 15.07 9.20
N LEU A 93 -6.48 14.80 8.28
CA LEU A 93 -6.34 13.47 7.67
C LEU A 93 -5.37 12.55 8.43
N LYS A 94 -4.59 13.07 9.38
CA LYS A 94 -3.50 12.32 10.04
C LYS A 94 -3.95 11.01 10.67
N ASP A 95 -5.04 11.03 11.41
CA ASP A 95 -5.49 9.86 12.16
C ASP A 95 -5.94 8.74 11.20
N GLU A 96 -6.70 9.06 10.17
CA GLU A 96 -7.16 8.09 9.19
C GLU A 96 -5.99 7.54 8.36
N VAL A 97 -5.13 8.42 7.84
CA VAL A 97 -3.97 8.03 7.03
C VAL A 97 -2.98 7.19 7.84
N SER A 98 -2.72 7.58 9.09
CA SER A 98 -1.87 6.79 9.98
C SER A 98 -2.46 5.40 10.27
N ALA A 99 -3.77 5.31 10.50
CA ALA A 99 -4.45 4.03 10.69
C ALA A 99 -4.36 3.14 9.45
N LEU A 100 -4.55 3.70 8.25
CA LEU A 100 -4.38 2.99 6.98
C LEU A 100 -2.97 2.41 6.86
N ILE A 101 -1.94 3.18 7.15
CA ILE A 101 -0.54 2.74 7.08
C ILE A 101 -0.21 1.71 8.17
N LEU A 102 -0.60 1.96 9.42
CA LEU A 102 -0.22 1.10 10.52
C LEU A 102 -0.91 -0.26 10.53
N GLU A 103 -2.09 -0.36 9.95
CA GLU A 103 -2.95 -1.54 10.07
C GLU A 103 -3.04 -2.37 8.78
N HIS A 104 -2.41 -1.93 7.67
CA HIS A 104 -2.55 -2.64 6.38
C HIS A 104 -1.98 -4.06 6.40
N HIS A 105 -1.03 -4.36 7.28
CA HIS A 105 -0.50 -5.72 7.48
C HIS A 105 -1.10 -6.46 8.68
N LYS A 106 -2.18 -5.93 9.28
CA LYS A 106 -2.84 -6.63 10.37
C LYS A 106 -3.33 -8.01 9.94
N VAL A 107 -2.97 -9.04 10.70
CA VAL A 107 -3.29 -10.44 10.38
C VAL A 107 -4.80 -10.70 10.54
N ARG A 108 -5.42 -10.11 11.57
CA ARG A 108 -6.85 -10.22 11.83
C ARG A 108 -7.64 -9.08 11.20
N SER A 109 -8.92 -9.29 10.97
CA SER A 109 -9.82 -8.24 10.48
C SER A 109 -9.81 -7.01 11.40
N TYR A 110 -9.83 -5.84 10.81
CA TYR A 110 -9.80 -4.57 11.52
C TYR A 110 -11.22 -4.05 11.78
N HIS A 111 -11.54 -3.71 13.04
CA HIS A 111 -12.89 -3.33 13.48
C HIS A 111 -12.93 -2.05 14.34
N SER A 112 -11.83 -1.28 14.37
CA SER A 112 -11.70 -0.05 15.16
C SER A 112 -12.04 1.20 14.35
N ALA A 113 -11.61 2.38 14.79
CA ALA A 113 -11.81 3.64 14.07
C ALA A 113 -11.37 3.52 12.60
N TYR A 114 -12.09 4.16 11.68
CA TYR A 114 -11.84 4.09 10.24
C TYR A 114 -11.94 2.68 9.61
N ALA A 115 -12.65 1.72 10.25
CA ALA A 115 -12.76 0.36 9.73
C ALA A 115 -13.32 0.29 8.31
N LEU A 116 -14.17 1.25 7.92
CA LEU A 116 -14.75 1.33 6.59
C LEU A 116 -13.72 1.62 5.48
N THR A 117 -12.58 2.20 5.82
CA THR A 117 -11.48 2.50 4.88
C THR A 117 -10.28 1.58 5.11
N VAL A 118 -9.91 1.33 6.37
CA VAL A 118 -8.75 0.50 6.74
C VAL A 118 -8.92 -0.96 6.34
N GLU A 119 -10.07 -1.58 6.64
CA GLU A 119 -10.24 -3.01 6.35
C GLU A 119 -10.25 -3.34 4.85
N PRO A 120 -10.94 -2.57 3.97
CA PRO A 120 -10.81 -2.79 2.54
C PRO A 120 -9.40 -2.52 2.00
N PHE A 121 -8.66 -1.54 2.55
CA PHE A 121 -7.28 -1.27 2.15
C PHE A 121 -6.36 -2.43 2.53
N ARG A 122 -6.43 -2.92 3.76
CA ARG A 122 -5.72 -4.11 4.24
C ARG A 122 -5.98 -5.34 3.35
N ARG A 123 -7.23 -5.55 2.96
CA ARG A 123 -7.61 -6.65 2.05
C ARG A 123 -7.05 -6.45 0.66
N ALA A 124 -7.10 -5.24 0.14
CA ALA A 124 -6.60 -4.91 -1.19
C ALA A 124 -5.09 -5.13 -1.28
N ASP A 125 -4.33 -4.72 -0.27
CA ASP A 125 -2.91 -4.98 -0.18
C ASP A 125 -2.63 -6.49 -0.14
N LEU A 126 -3.33 -7.25 0.71
CA LEU A 126 -3.17 -8.71 0.80
C LEU A 126 -3.53 -9.43 -0.51
N ILE A 127 -4.48 -8.92 -1.31
CA ILE A 127 -4.75 -9.46 -2.65
C ILE A 127 -3.51 -9.31 -3.53
N ASP A 128 -2.88 -8.15 -3.53
CA ASP A 128 -1.70 -7.90 -4.36
C ASP A 128 -0.49 -8.71 -3.89
N VAL A 129 -0.13 -8.62 -2.63
CA VAL A 129 1.02 -9.33 -2.06
C VAL A 129 0.90 -10.85 -2.21
N SER A 130 -0.33 -11.39 -2.14
CA SER A 130 -0.59 -12.82 -2.38
C SER A 130 -0.71 -13.18 -3.87
N LEU A 131 -0.44 -12.27 -4.80
CA LEU A 131 -0.60 -12.48 -6.25
C LEU A 131 -2.01 -12.92 -6.65
N GLY A 132 -3.02 -12.51 -5.87
CA GLY A 132 -4.42 -12.88 -6.08
C GLY A 132 -4.78 -14.30 -5.62
N LEU A 133 -3.95 -14.95 -4.81
CA LEU A 133 -4.30 -16.22 -4.15
C LEU A 133 -5.43 -16.01 -3.14
N VAL A 134 -5.33 -14.95 -2.34
CA VAL A 134 -6.41 -14.45 -1.48
C VAL A 134 -7.20 -13.40 -2.28
N ARG A 135 -8.55 -13.44 -2.30
CA ARG A 135 -9.34 -12.60 -3.21
C ARG A 135 -10.47 -11.82 -2.58
N PHE A 136 -10.87 -12.16 -1.39
CA PHE A 136 -12.00 -11.55 -0.67
C PHE A 136 -13.26 -11.36 -1.53
N GLY A 137 -13.56 -12.33 -2.41
CA GLY A 137 -14.72 -12.29 -3.28
C GLY A 137 -14.49 -11.63 -4.65
N LEU A 138 -13.37 -10.99 -4.91
CA LEU A 138 -13.09 -10.42 -6.22
C LEU A 138 -12.93 -11.50 -7.30
N PRO A 139 -13.50 -11.27 -8.50
CA PRO A 139 -13.35 -12.18 -9.63
C PRO A 139 -11.89 -12.33 -10.08
N ARG A 140 -11.46 -13.55 -10.35
CA ARG A 140 -10.10 -13.81 -10.90
C ARG A 140 -9.82 -13.02 -12.17
N ALA A 141 -10.83 -12.90 -13.04
CA ALA A 141 -10.69 -12.17 -14.29
C ALA A 141 -10.35 -10.69 -14.03
N PHE A 142 -11.02 -10.04 -13.07
CA PHE A 142 -10.73 -8.66 -12.70
C PHE A 142 -9.31 -8.50 -12.16
N ILE A 143 -8.89 -9.37 -11.22
CA ILE A 143 -7.53 -9.34 -10.66
C ILE A 143 -6.49 -9.48 -11.78
N LYS A 144 -6.66 -10.44 -12.70
CA LYS A 144 -5.75 -10.61 -13.84
C LYS A 144 -5.72 -9.40 -14.76
N THR A 145 -6.87 -8.76 -15.00
CA THR A 145 -6.93 -7.52 -15.80
C THR A 145 -6.10 -6.43 -15.14
N VAL A 146 -6.29 -6.18 -13.84
CA VAL A 146 -5.52 -5.16 -13.10
C VAL A 146 -4.02 -5.49 -13.12
N GLN A 147 -3.64 -6.75 -12.87
CA GLN A 147 -2.23 -7.18 -12.91
C GLN A 147 -1.59 -7.03 -14.29
N SER A 148 -2.34 -7.25 -15.38
CA SER A 148 -1.83 -7.05 -16.74
C SER A 148 -1.67 -5.59 -17.12
N MET A 149 -2.54 -4.71 -16.58
CA MET A 149 -2.45 -3.26 -16.80
C MET A 149 -1.31 -2.60 -16.00
N PHE A 150 -1.03 -3.14 -14.83
CA PHE A 150 0.02 -2.65 -13.93
C PHE A 150 0.98 -3.81 -13.59
N PRO A 151 1.93 -4.15 -14.49
CA PRO A 151 2.86 -5.27 -14.30
C PRO A 151 3.74 -5.10 -13.06
N ASP A 152 4.23 -6.22 -12.52
CA ASP A 152 4.97 -6.27 -11.25
C ASP A 152 6.30 -5.48 -11.25
N HIS A 153 7.00 -5.45 -12.35
CA HIS A 153 8.32 -4.80 -12.47
C HIS A 153 9.32 -5.18 -11.36
N GLY A 154 9.22 -6.40 -10.83
CA GLY A 154 10.15 -6.93 -9.84
C GLY A 154 9.82 -6.60 -8.38
N PHE A 155 8.71 -5.91 -8.10
CA PHE A 155 8.31 -5.51 -6.74
C PHE A 155 8.20 -6.70 -5.77
N HIS A 156 7.46 -7.75 -6.13
CA HIS A 156 7.34 -8.95 -5.29
C HIS A 156 8.69 -9.65 -5.08
N GLY A 157 9.53 -9.70 -6.12
CA GLY A 157 10.89 -10.24 -6.02
C GLY A 157 11.77 -9.43 -5.06
N MET A 158 11.63 -8.13 -5.04
CA MET A 158 12.30 -7.23 -4.09
C MET A 158 11.84 -7.51 -2.66
N LEU A 159 10.52 -7.60 -2.41
CA LEU A 159 9.97 -7.92 -1.08
C LEU A 159 10.48 -9.27 -0.55
N ILE A 160 10.52 -10.31 -1.40
CA ILE A 160 11.05 -11.63 -1.02
C ILE A 160 12.52 -11.52 -0.60
N LYS A 161 13.35 -10.80 -1.36
CA LYS A 161 14.78 -10.60 -1.04
C LYS A 161 14.96 -9.87 0.29
N LEU A 162 14.17 -8.82 0.53
CA LEU A 162 14.23 -8.07 1.78
C LEU A 162 13.79 -8.92 2.98
N SER A 163 12.69 -9.69 2.83
CA SER A 163 12.19 -10.61 3.85
C SER A 163 13.22 -11.70 4.18
N ALA A 164 13.87 -12.28 3.17
CA ALA A 164 14.92 -13.28 3.36
C ALA A 164 16.14 -12.69 4.10
N ARG A 165 16.57 -11.49 3.75
CA ARG A 165 17.67 -10.78 4.45
C ARG A 165 17.30 -10.50 5.92
N GLN A 166 16.08 -10.06 6.17
CA GLN A 166 15.60 -9.80 7.52
C GLN A 166 15.52 -11.08 8.35
N PHE A 167 15.05 -12.16 7.76
CA PHE A 167 15.02 -13.47 8.43
C PHE A 167 16.42 -13.91 8.90
N ILE A 168 17.45 -13.69 8.06
CA ILE A 168 18.84 -14.00 8.41
C ILE A 168 19.34 -13.09 9.55
N ARG A 169 19.01 -11.79 9.50
CA ARG A 169 19.47 -10.81 10.49
C ARG A 169 18.74 -10.91 11.83
N SER A 170 17.47 -11.24 11.80
CA SER A 170 16.58 -11.22 12.97
C SER A 170 15.56 -12.38 12.92
N PRO A 171 16.00 -13.63 13.13
CA PRO A 171 15.15 -14.81 12.95
C PRO A 171 13.95 -14.87 13.91
N LEU A 172 14.03 -14.17 15.06
CA LEU A 172 12.93 -14.10 16.04
C LEU A 172 11.88 -13.02 15.67
N HIS A 173 12.22 -12.08 14.79
CA HIS A 173 11.33 -11.02 14.30
C HIS A 173 11.52 -10.83 12.79
N PRO A 174 11.19 -11.85 11.98
CA PRO A 174 11.51 -11.86 10.54
C PRO A 174 10.67 -10.88 9.75
N LEU A 175 9.47 -10.54 10.21
CA LEU A 175 8.51 -9.68 9.54
C LEU A 175 7.92 -8.67 10.55
N PRO A 176 8.69 -7.62 10.90
CA PRO A 176 8.32 -6.68 11.97
C PRO A 176 7.06 -5.85 11.65
N MET A 177 6.69 -5.75 10.37
CA MET A 177 5.51 -5.02 9.93
C MET A 177 4.19 -5.74 10.26
N PHE A 178 4.19 -7.06 10.49
CA PHE A 178 2.94 -7.77 10.83
C PHE A 178 2.46 -7.45 12.24
N ARG A 179 1.17 -7.10 12.36
CA ARG A 179 0.49 -6.82 13.63
C ARG A 179 -0.65 -7.82 13.86
N TRP A 180 -0.85 -8.21 15.12
CA TRP A 180 -1.88 -9.17 15.55
C TRP A 180 -3.18 -8.48 15.92
#